data_68bcf568495e35aed94fa5e372ff63f1
#
_entry.id   68bcf568495e35aed94fa5e372ff63f1
#
_cell.length_a   1.000
_cell.length_b   1.000
_cell.length_c   1.000
_cell.angle_alpha   90.00
_cell.angle_beta   90.00
_cell.angle_gamma   90.00
#
_symmetry.space_group_name_H-M   'P 1'
#
loop_
_entity.id
_entity.type
_entity.pdbx_description
1 polymer ?
#
loop_
_entity_poly.entity_id
_entity_poly.type
_entity_poly.pdbx_seq_one_letter_code
_entity_poly.pdbx_strand_id
1 'polypeptide(L)'
;SAKAAVRHERLGEVGISTMGGVFNQFKADGLTLDRRRRVDVVAIDFNTVSQRWGTSVLGEWAWVVVDVPATYSQQFGTRQRGGFVDIVQPVLRRRVFGFNKAVLNLALRLGHVDHNVGRFKESGTVIGDEVLEIVPGLSFRPVPGTVIRLNYRIERAYDLFRDPPARTGGFQFGVASYF
;
A
#
# COMPACT_ATOMS: atom_id res chain seq x y z
N SER A 1 6.14 8.07 17.07
CA SER A 1 6.09 8.29 15.61
C SER A 1 6.51 9.71 15.27
N ALA A 2 7.13 9.89 14.13
CA ALA A 2 7.49 11.19 13.58
C ALA A 2 7.26 11.19 12.06
N LYS A 3 6.91 12.38 11.52
CA LYS A 3 6.82 12.59 10.06
C LYS A 3 7.46 13.94 9.72
N ALA A 4 8.24 13.98 8.65
CA ALA A 4 8.72 15.20 8.01
C ALA A 4 8.31 15.18 6.54
N ALA A 5 7.88 16.32 6.00
CA ALA A 5 7.50 16.42 4.60
C ALA A 5 8.01 17.75 4.02
N VAL A 6 8.34 17.71 2.74
CA VAL A 6 8.73 18.90 1.94
C VAL A 6 7.73 19.01 0.80
N ARG A 7 7.15 20.20 0.65
CA ARG A 7 6.20 20.53 -0.40
C ARG A 7 6.77 21.56 -1.35
N HIS A 8 6.68 21.28 -2.64
CA HIS A 8 7.03 22.20 -3.71
C HIS A 8 5.79 22.43 -4.59
N GLU A 9 5.49 23.67 -4.91
CA GLU A 9 4.25 24.06 -5.60
C GLU A 9 3.99 23.34 -6.95
N ARG A 10 5.05 23.00 -7.69
CA ARG A 10 4.95 22.34 -9.00
C ARG A 10 5.22 20.84 -8.96
N LEU A 11 6.00 20.36 -7.99
CA LEU A 11 6.45 18.98 -7.92
C LEU A 11 5.60 18.13 -6.95
N GLY A 12 4.80 18.79 -6.10
CA GLY A 12 4.01 18.10 -5.08
C GLY A 12 4.71 17.99 -3.74
N GLU A 13 4.41 16.93 -3.00
CA GLU A 13 4.90 16.69 -1.64
C GLU A 13 5.63 15.34 -1.58
N VAL A 14 6.75 15.33 -0.87
CA VAL A 14 7.48 14.11 -0.51
C VAL A 14 7.62 14.09 1.00
N GLY A 15 7.27 12.99 1.63
CA GLY A 15 7.36 12.78 3.07
C GLY A 15 8.22 11.58 3.43
N ILE A 16 8.77 11.63 4.63
CA ILE A 16 9.36 10.50 5.32
C ILE A 16 8.73 10.38 6.70
N SER A 17 8.35 9.18 7.07
CA SER A 17 7.74 8.90 8.36
C SER A 17 8.42 7.73 9.05
N THR A 18 8.42 7.75 10.38
CA THR A 18 8.91 6.66 11.19
C THR A 18 7.98 6.39 12.37
N MET A 19 7.83 5.13 12.69
CA MET A 19 7.06 4.66 13.85
C MET A 19 7.82 3.51 14.49
N GLY A 20 7.84 3.46 15.81
CA GLY A 20 8.41 2.35 16.56
C GLY A 20 7.69 2.14 17.88
N GLY A 21 7.63 0.90 18.34
CA GLY A 21 6.96 0.59 19.60
C GLY A 21 7.11 -0.87 20.02
N VAL A 22 6.76 -1.15 21.28
CA VAL A 22 6.64 -2.50 21.82
C VAL A 22 5.28 -3.04 21.41
N PHE A 23 5.24 -4.21 20.75
CA PHE A 23 4.00 -4.78 20.22
C PHE A 23 3.52 -6.01 20.98
N ASN A 24 4.39 -6.67 21.78
CA ASN A 24 4.01 -7.88 22.49
C ASN A 24 3.55 -7.62 23.92
N GLN A 25 2.71 -8.51 24.43
CA GLN A 25 2.39 -8.57 25.86
C GLN A 25 3.53 -9.28 26.59
N PHE A 26 4.45 -8.53 27.17
CA PHE A 26 5.65 -9.05 27.85
C PHE A 26 5.44 -9.30 29.35
N LYS A 27 4.33 -8.86 29.93
CA LYS A 27 3.94 -9.08 31.33
C LYS A 27 2.44 -9.43 31.42
N ALA A 28 2.09 -10.38 32.30
CA ALA A 28 0.72 -10.66 32.72
C ALA A 28 0.74 -11.01 34.23
N ASP A 29 -0.22 -10.49 34.98
CA ASP A 29 -0.42 -10.74 36.41
C ASP A 29 0.86 -10.57 37.28
N GLY A 30 1.67 -9.58 36.94
CA GLY A 30 2.93 -9.30 37.62
C GLY A 30 4.12 -10.17 37.19
N LEU A 31 3.90 -11.20 36.37
CA LEU A 31 4.94 -12.07 35.86
C LEU A 31 5.48 -11.59 34.53
N THR A 32 6.79 -11.70 34.30
CA THR A 32 7.44 -11.43 33.01
C THR A 32 7.32 -12.68 32.14
N LEU A 33 6.55 -12.60 31.05
CA LEU A 33 6.31 -13.69 30.11
C LEU A 33 7.36 -13.76 29.00
N ASP A 34 7.84 -12.59 28.56
CA ASP A 34 8.82 -12.46 27.46
C ASP A 34 9.59 -11.15 27.64
N ARG A 35 10.65 -10.95 26.84
CA ARG A 35 11.28 -9.64 26.69
C ARG A 35 10.37 -8.69 25.91
N ARG A 36 10.59 -7.39 26.06
CA ARG A 36 9.93 -6.38 25.22
C ARG A 36 10.39 -6.54 23.78
N ARG A 37 9.44 -6.80 22.88
CA ARG A 37 9.71 -6.92 21.44
C ARG A 37 9.23 -5.68 20.72
N ARG A 38 10.03 -5.22 19.79
CA ARG A 38 9.75 -3.99 19.06
C ARG A 38 9.38 -4.26 17.61
N VAL A 39 8.56 -3.37 17.08
CA VAL A 39 8.39 -3.16 15.65
C VAL A 39 8.82 -1.74 15.32
N ASP A 40 9.61 -1.59 14.26
CA ASP A 40 10.05 -0.31 13.76
C ASP A 40 9.70 -0.23 12.26
N VAL A 41 9.14 0.91 11.86
CA VAL A 41 8.68 1.18 10.50
C VAL A 41 9.30 2.48 10.02
N VAL A 42 9.80 2.48 8.80
CA VAL A 42 10.18 3.69 8.06
C VAL A 42 9.42 3.67 6.74
N ALA A 43 8.79 4.78 6.38
CA ALA A 43 8.10 4.91 5.12
C ALA A 43 8.45 6.22 4.41
N ILE A 44 8.43 6.17 3.08
CA ILE A 44 8.54 7.34 2.19
C ILE A 44 7.23 7.43 1.43
N ASP A 45 6.65 8.62 1.40
CA ASP A 45 5.43 8.91 0.65
C ASP A 45 5.65 10.07 -0.31
N PHE A 46 4.90 10.05 -1.42
CA PHE A 46 4.86 11.17 -2.34
C PHE A 46 3.45 11.39 -2.88
N ASN A 47 3.12 12.65 -3.16
CA ASN A 47 1.86 13.05 -3.77
C ASN A 47 2.10 14.22 -4.72
N THR A 48 1.69 14.07 -5.95
CA THR A 48 1.83 15.13 -6.96
C THR A 48 0.62 15.20 -7.87
N VAL A 49 0.34 16.40 -8.38
CA VAL A 49 -0.73 16.64 -9.36
C VAL A 49 -0.16 17.48 -10.50
N SER A 50 -0.20 16.95 -11.70
CA SER A 50 0.19 17.69 -12.90
C SER A 50 -0.77 18.86 -13.15
N GLN A 51 -0.27 20.08 -13.13
CA GLN A 51 -1.07 21.28 -13.42
C GLN A 51 -1.64 21.28 -14.85
N ARG A 52 -0.90 20.71 -15.82
CA ARG A 52 -1.31 20.67 -17.22
C ARG A 52 -2.38 19.63 -17.52
N TRP A 53 -2.23 18.43 -16.99
CA TRP A 53 -3.06 17.29 -17.34
C TRP A 53 -4.08 16.93 -16.25
N GLY A 54 -3.86 17.43 -15.02
CA GLY A 54 -4.63 17.07 -13.84
C GLY A 54 -4.41 15.62 -13.41
N THR A 55 -3.36 14.97 -13.94
CA THR A 55 -2.95 13.63 -13.52
C THR A 55 -2.48 13.70 -12.07
N SER A 56 -3.05 12.88 -11.21
CA SER A 56 -2.63 12.72 -9.82
C SER A 56 -1.80 11.44 -9.71
N VAL A 57 -0.64 11.54 -9.05
CA VAL A 57 0.19 10.38 -8.71
C VAL A 57 0.43 10.42 -7.21
N LEU A 58 0.09 9.34 -6.53
CA LEU A 58 0.27 9.13 -5.10
C LEU A 58 1.01 7.82 -4.91
N GLY A 59 1.97 7.77 -3.99
CA GLY A 59 2.63 6.51 -3.67
C GLY A 59 3.23 6.52 -2.28
N GLU A 60 3.44 5.31 -1.78
CA GLU A 60 4.09 5.07 -0.50
C GLU A 60 4.93 3.79 -0.59
N TRP A 61 6.09 3.78 0.06
CA TRP A 61 6.91 2.61 0.24
C TRP A 61 7.39 2.54 1.69
N ALA A 62 7.17 1.39 2.33
CA ALA A 62 7.52 1.16 3.72
C ALA A 62 8.48 -0.02 3.90
N TRP A 63 9.36 0.11 4.89
CA TRP A 63 10.19 -0.97 5.42
C TRP A 63 9.83 -1.19 6.88
N VAL A 64 9.66 -2.44 7.24
CA VAL A 64 9.28 -2.87 8.59
C VAL A 64 10.32 -3.84 9.11
N VAL A 65 10.74 -3.62 10.35
CA VAL A 65 11.61 -4.54 11.11
C VAL A 65 10.86 -4.96 12.36
N VAL A 66 10.73 -6.27 12.55
CA VAL A 66 10.00 -6.86 13.69
C VAL A 66 10.97 -7.71 14.50
N ASP A 67 11.05 -7.46 15.81
CA ASP A 67 11.80 -8.32 16.73
C ASP A 67 11.00 -9.57 17.06
N VAL A 68 11.15 -10.62 16.22
CA VAL A 68 10.51 -11.92 16.44
C VAL A 68 11.39 -12.85 17.27
N PRO A 69 10.81 -13.89 17.95
CA PRO A 69 11.59 -14.93 18.61
C PRO A 69 12.58 -15.61 17.65
N ALA A 70 13.76 -15.94 18.13
CA ALA A 70 14.81 -16.58 17.31
C ALA A 70 14.34 -17.92 16.68
N THR A 71 13.39 -18.61 17.33
CA THR A 71 12.75 -19.83 16.83
C THR A 71 11.89 -19.61 15.58
N TYR A 72 11.46 -18.37 15.33
CA TYR A 72 10.58 -18.02 14.19
C TYR A 72 11.29 -17.19 13.12
N SER A 73 12.55 -16.82 13.33
CA SER A 73 13.25 -15.75 12.63
C SER A 73 13.37 -15.89 11.12
N GLN A 74 13.10 -17.05 10.53
CA GLN A 74 13.27 -17.25 9.10
C GLN A 74 11.96 -17.17 8.30
N GLN A 75 10.85 -17.60 8.91
CA GLN A 75 9.56 -17.74 8.24
C GLN A 75 8.54 -16.68 8.67
N PHE A 76 8.86 -15.90 9.71
CA PHE A 76 7.84 -15.09 10.39
C PHE A 76 8.08 -13.58 10.33
N GLY A 77 8.62 -13.10 9.20
CA GLY A 77 8.58 -11.68 8.88
C GLY A 77 9.43 -10.77 9.76
N THR A 78 10.67 -11.15 10.03
CA THR A 78 11.62 -10.26 10.74
C THR A 78 11.83 -8.95 9.99
N ARG A 79 11.82 -9.00 8.66
CA ARG A 79 11.90 -7.83 7.78
C ARG A 79 10.82 -7.94 6.72
N GLN A 80 10.09 -6.87 6.53
CA GLN A 80 9.05 -6.76 5.53
C GLN A 80 9.24 -5.46 4.77
N ARG A 81 8.72 -5.40 3.57
CA ARG A 81 8.66 -4.17 2.78
C ARG A 81 7.47 -4.21 1.86
N GLY A 82 6.99 -3.06 1.50
CA GLY A 82 5.90 -2.97 0.54
C GLY A 82 5.50 -1.55 0.28
N GLY A 83 4.70 -1.39 -0.74
CA GLY A 83 4.20 -0.10 -1.11
C GLY A 83 3.28 -0.16 -2.31
N PHE A 84 2.84 1.00 -2.71
CA PHE A 84 1.97 1.14 -3.88
C PHE A 84 2.20 2.47 -4.58
N VAL A 85 1.77 2.53 -5.83
CA VAL A 85 1.66 3.76 -6.63
C VAL A 85 0.27 3.79 -7.24
N ASP A 86 -0.46 4.89 -7.00
CA ASP A 86 -1.74 5.22 -7.62
C ASP A 86 -1.55 6.30 -8.66
N ILE A 87 -2.07 6.06 -9.86
CA ILE A 87 -2.11 7.04 -10.94
C ILE A 87 -3.58 7.26 -11.30
N VAL A 88 -4.03 8.51 -11.25
CA VAL A 88 -5.40 8.88 -11.61
C VAL A 88 -5.36 9.95 -12.68
N GLN A 89 -5.92 9.64 -13.84
CA GLN A 89 -5.99 10.52 -15.00
C GLN A 89 -7.44 10.93 -15.26
N PRO A 90 -7.79 12.22 -15.14
CA PRO A 90 -9.06 12.72 -15.65
C PRO A 90 -9.08 12.64 -17.17
N VAL A 91 -10.02 11.86 -17.73
CA VAL A 91 -10.15 11.69 -19.18
C VAL A 91 -11.32 12.48 -19.76
N LEU A 92 -12.30 12.79 -18.92
CA LEU A 92 -13.47 13.53 -19.33
C LEU A 92 -13.93 14.51 -18.24
N ARG A 93 -14.09 15.78 -18.60
CA ARG A 93 -14.62 16.83 -17.74
C ARG A 93 -15.64 17.62 -18.52
N ARG A 94 -16.87 17.15 -18.55
CA ARG A 94 -17.97 17.82 -19.29
C ARG A 94 -19.34 17.36 -18.78
N ARG A 95 -20.41 17.88 -19.37
CA ARG A 95 -21.77 17.38 -19.12
C ARG A 95 -21.88 15.93 -19.62
N VAL A 96 -22.24 15.00 -18.70
CA VAL A 96 -22.45 13.57 -18.98
C VAL A 96 -23.70 13.13 -18.24
N PHE A 97 -24.58 12.40 -18.90
CA PHE A 97 -25.85 11.89 -18.33
C PHE A 97 -26.69 12.95 -17.59
N GLY A 98 -26.69 14.19 -18.08
CA GLY A 98 -27.42 15.29 -17.43
C GLY A 98 -26.66 16.01 -16.31
N PHE A 99 -25.53 15.52 -15.85
CA PHE A 99 -24.69 16.17 -14.84
C PHE A 99 -23.75 17.20 -15.47
N ASN A 100 -23.89 18.47 -15.10
CA ASN A 100 -23.19 19.57 -15.77
C ASN A 100 -21.65 19.60 -15.54
N LYS A 101 -21.19 19.04 -14.43
CA LYS A 101 -19.77 19.06 -14.02
C LYS A 101 -19.25 17.64 -13.75
N ALA A 102 -19.68 16.66 -14.53
CA ALA A 102 -19.24 15.30 -14.35
C ALA A 102 -17.75 15.11 -14.73
N VAL A 103 -17.07 14.27 -13.97
CA VAL A 103 -15.68 13.89 -14.22
C VAL A 103 -15.58 12.37 -14.30
N LEU A 104 -14.97 11.88 -15.39
CA LEU A 104 -14.57 10.49 -15.53
C LEU A 104 -13.06 10.40 -15.42
N ASN A 105 -12.56 9.54 -14.54
CA ASN A 105 -11.14 9.28 -14.39
C ASN A 105 -10.83 7.81 -14.72
N LEU A 106 -9.70 7.59 -15.36
CA LEU A 106 -8.98 6.32 -15.37
C LEU A 106 -8.08 6.27 -14.13
N ALA A 107 -8.00 5.12 -13.50
CA ALA A 107 -7.14 4.89 -12.35
C ALA A 107 -6.32 3.61 -12.56
N LEU A 108 -5.11 3.60 -12.08
CA LEU A 108 -4.24 2.42 -12.02
C LEU A 108 -3.53 2.41 -10.68
N ARG A 109 -3.65 1.31 -9.94
CA ARG A 109 -2.80 1.02 -8.78
C ARG A 109 -1.82 -0.11 -9.15
N LEU A 110 -0.58 0.08 -8.77
CA LEU A 110 0.46 -0.95 -8.74
C LEU A 110 0.87 -1.13 -7.28
N GLY A 111 0.77 -2.34 -6.76
CA GLY A 111 1.11 -2.68 -5.38
C GLY A 111 2.12 -3.83 -5.32
N HIS A 112 2.98 -3.80 -4.31
CA HIS A 112 3.90 -4.87 -3.98
C HIS A 112 4.06 -4.97 -2.47
N VAL A 113 4.02 -6.18 -1.94
CA VAL A 113 4.31 -6.48 -0.53
C VAL A 113 5.18 -7.72 -0.49
N ASP A 114 6.27 -7.66 0.27
CA ASP A 114 7.17 -8.78 0.57
C ASP A 114 7.14 -8.96 2.09
N HIS A 115 6.50 -10.03 2.54
CA HIS A 115 6.26 -10.32 3.96
C HIS A 115 7.49 -10.92 4.65
N ASN A 116 8.48 -11.40 3.87
CA ASN A 116 9.66 -12.10 4.39
C ASN A 116 10.93 -11.77 3.62
N VAL A 117 11.44 -10.55 3.75
CA VAL A 117 12.68 -10.13 3.10
C VAL A 117 13.85 -10.88 3.68
N GLY A 118 14.41 -11.85 2.95
CA GLY A 118 15.57 -12.62 3.43
C GLY A 118 15.88 -13.89 2.63
N ARG A 119 16.67 -14.71 3.26
CA ARG A 119 17.06 -16.04 2.77
C ARG A 119 16.92 -17.06 3.88
N PHE A 120 16.55 -18.28 3.52
CA PHE A 120 16.61 -19.40 4.46
C PHE A 120 18.03 -19.65 4.90
N LYS A 121 18.23 -19.83 6.20
CA LYS A 121 19.59 -20.07 6.77
C LYS A 121 20.18 -21.40 6.31
N GLU A 122 19.32 -22.41 6.14
CA GLU A 122 19.75 -23.77 5.81
C GLU A 122 20.09 -23.92 4.33
N SER A 123 19.23 -23.46 3.46
CA SER A 123 19.38 -23.63 2.01
C SER A 123 20.02 -22.44 1.29
N GLY A 124 20.06 -21.25 1.92
CA GLY A 124 20.51 -20.02 1.28
C GLY A 124 19.58 -19.49 0.18
N THR A 125 18.45 -20.17 -0.10
CA THR A 125 17.48 -19.73 -1.10
C THR A 125 16.73 -18.49 -0.62
N VAL A 126 16.28 -17.65 -1.55
CA VAL A 126 15.45 -16.48 -1.24
C VAL A 126 14.10 -16.94 -0.74
N ILE A 127 13.64 -16.36 0.36
CA ILE A 127 12.29 -16.57 0.85
C ILE A 127 11.34 -15.87 -0.13
N GLY A 128 10.27 -16.56 -0.54
CA GLY A 128 9.18 -15.99 -1.33
C GLY A 128 8.28 -15.10 -0.46
N ASP A 129 6.97 -15.39 -0.45
CA ASP A 129 5.97 -14.70 0.36
C ASP A 129 5.77 -13.23 -0.06
N GLU A 130 5.75 -13.02 -1.35
CA GLU A 130 5.50 -11.70 -1.94
C GLU A 130 4.18 -11.68 -2.71
N VAL A 131 3.53 -10.52 -2.68
CA VAL A 131 2.27 -10.25 -3.39
C VAL A 131 2.50 -9.08 -4.34
N LEU A 132 2.14 -9.29 -5.60
CA LEU A 132 2.09 -8.25 -6.63
C LEU A 132 0.63 -7.98 -6.99
N GLU A 133 0.25 -6.71 -7.03
CA GLU A 133 -1.10 -6.26 -7.32
C GLU A 133 -1.11 -5.25 -8.47
N ILE A 134 -2.06 -5.43 -9.39
CA ILE A 134 -2.38 -4.45 -10.44
C ILE A 134 -3.89 -4.23 -10.42
N VAL A 135 -4.31 -2.97 -10.25
CA VAL A 135 -5.74 -2.62 -10.17
C VAL A 135 -6.06 -1.49 -11.16
N PRO A 136 -6.39 -1.79 -12.42
CA PRO A 136 -7.03 -0.81 -13.28
C PRO A 136 -8.44 -0.49 -12.78
N GLY A 137 -8.85 0.77 -12.97
CA GLY A 137 -10.13 1.23 -12.48
C GLY A 137 -10.70 2.41 -13.23
N LEU A 138 -12.00 2.59 -13.05
CA LEU A 138 -12.79 3.72 -13.51
C LEU A 138 -13.41 4.41 -12.31
N SER A 139 -13.40 5.74 -12.31
CA SER A 139 -14.07 6.54 -11.29
C SER A 139 -14.92 7.60 -11.97
N PHE A 140 -16.20 7.56 -11.74
CA PHE A 140 -17.15 8.53 -12.23
C PHE A 140 -17.67 9.42 -11.09
N ARG A 141 -17.52 10.72 -11.24
CA ARG A 141 -18.02 11.73 -10.32
C ARG A 141 -19.11 12.54 -11.00
N PRO A 142 -20.39 12.21 -10.79
CA PRO A 142 -21.51 12.98 -11.36
C PRO A 142 -21.57 14.40 -10.79
N VAL A 143 -21.30 14.53 -9.48
CA VAL A 143 -21.22 15.81 -8.75
C VAL A 143 -20.02 15.78 -7.80
N PRO A 144 -19.52 16.93 -7.30
CA PRO A 144 -18.31 16.99 -6.47
C PRO A 144 -18.35 16.08 -5.23
N GLY A 145 -19.51 15.91 -4.60
CA GLY A 145 -19.68 15.10 -3.39
C GLY A 145 -19.91 13.61 -3.62
N THR A 146 -20.06 13.15 -4.87
CA THR A 146 -20.39 11.74 -5.16
C THR A 146 -19.34 11.10 -6.07
N VAL A 147 -18.96 9.86 -5.76
CA VAL A 147 -18.08 9.04 -6.59
C VAL A 147 -18.61 7.62 -6.72
N ILE A 148 -18.60 7.13 -7.94
CA ILE A 148 -18.87 5.73 -8.31
C ILE A 148 -17.56 5.15 -8.84
N ARG A 149 -17.12 3.99 -8.34
CA ARG A 149 -15.88 3.34 -8.73
C ARG A 149 -16.13 1.92 -9.19
N LEU A 150 -15.43 1.52 -10.23
CA LEU A 150 -15.35 0.14 -10.71
C LEU A 150 -13.89 -0.18 -10.94
N ASN A 151 -13.37 -1.17 -10.23
CA ASN A 151 -11.98 -1.63 -10.35
C ASN A 151 -11.97 -3.12 -10.68
N TYR A 152 -10.89 -3.56 -11.33
CA TYR A 152 -10.59 -4.97 -11.48
C TYR A 152 -9.22 -5.25 -10.84
N ARG A 153 -9.20 -6.03 -9.76
CA ARG A 153 -7.98 -6.40 -9.06
C ARG A 153 -7.40 -7.65 -9.69
N ILE A 154 -6.12 -7.60 -10.02
CA ILE A 154 -5.30 -8.73 -10.46
C ILE A 154 -4.20 -8.89 -9.44
N GLU A 155 -4.08 -10.08 -8.86
CA GLU A 155 -3.10 -10.37 -7.83
C GLU A 155 -2.31 -11.61 -8.18
N ARG A 156 -1.00 -11.59 -7.88
CA ARG A 156 -0.10 -12.74 -7.90
C ARG A 156 0.53 -12.87 -6.54
N ALA A 157 0.23 -13.96 -5.83
CA ALA A 157 0.76 -14.27 -4.51
C ALA A 157 1.71 -15.46 -4.62
N TYR A 158 2.96 -15.25 -4.22
CA TYR A 158 3.97 -16.30 -4.11
C TYR A 158 3.98 -16.84 -2.70
N ASP A 159 4.24 -18.13 -2.56
CA ASP A 159 4.46 -18.76 -1.26
C ASP A 159 5.91 -18.60 -0.76
N LEU A 160 6.21 -19.15 0.42
CA LEU A 160 7.54 -19.08 1.03
C LEU A 160 8.66 -19.65 0.15
N PHE A 161 8.37 -20.66 -0.67
CA PHE A 161 9.35 -21.33 -1.53
C PHE A 161 9.44 -20.70 -2.94
N ARG A 162 8.61 -19.69 -3.17
CA ARG A 162 8.52 -19.02 -4.48
C ARG A 162 8.03 -19.92 -5.60
N ASP A 163 7.16 -20.85 -5.25
CA ASP A 163 6.47 -21.68 -6.23
C ASP A 163 5.61 -20.84 -7.18
N PRO A 164 5.17 -21.38 -8.33
CA PRO A 164 4.36 -20.64 -9.28
C PRO A 164 3.22 -19.91 -8.57
N PRO A 165 3.05 -18.59 -8.81
CA PRO A 165 2.15 -17.77 -7.99
C PRO A 165 0.70 -18.16 -8.16
N ALA A 166 -0.02 -18.20 -7.05
CA ALA A 166 -1.47 -18.16 -7.09
C ALA A 166 -1.93 -16.87 -7.77
N ARG A 167 -2.83 -16.99 -8.74
CA ARG A 167 -3.39 -15.85 -9.49
C ARG A 167 -4.85 -15.69 -9.11
N THR A 168 -5.20 -14.53 -8.61
CA THR A 168 -6.58 -14.17 -8.30
C THR A 168 -6.98 -12.93 -9.06
N GLY A 169 -8.29 -12.82 -9.33
CA GLY A 169 -8.85 -11.64 -9.98
C GLY A 169 -10.29 -11.42 -9.54
N GLY A 170 -10.69 -10.15 -9.45
CA GLY A 170 -12.04 -9.82 -9.01
C GLY A 170 -12.43 -8.39 -9.30
N PHE A 171 -13.72 -8.17 -9.51
CA PHE A 171 -14.31 -6.85 -9.62
C PHE A 171 -14.59 -6.27 -8.23
N GLN A 172 -14.36 -4.97 -8.09
CA GLN A 172 -14.67 -4.19 -6.91
C GLN A 172 -15.53 -3.00 -7.36
N PHE A 173 -16.71 -2.88 -6.78
CA PHE A 173 -17.64 -1.78 -7.03
C PHE A 173 -17.85 -0.99 -5.74
N GLY A 174 -17.88 0.33 -5.84
CA GLY A 174 -18.11 1.18 -4.68
C GLY A 174 -18.80 2.49 -5.06
N VAL A 175 -19.65 2.95 -4.15
CA VAL A 175 -20.30 4.27 -4.24
C VAL A 175 -20.08 4.97 -2.91
N ALA A 176 -19.65 6.23 -2.97
CA ALA A 176 -19.55 7.10 -1.80
C ALA A 176 -20.18 8.47 -2.14
N SER A 177 -20.92 9.02 -1.19
CA SER A 177 -21.55 10.34 -1.30
C SER A 177 -21.46 11.08 0.03
N TYR A 178 -21.12 12.37 -0.03
CA TYR A 178 -21.17 13.29 1.11
C TYR A 178 -22.42 14.17 0.97
N PHE A 179 -23.14 14.32 2.06
CA PHE A 179 -24.35 15.14 2.18
C PHE A 179 -24.03 16.43 2.91
#